data_7b2e803100a3b9de388fe913864ca154
#
_entry.id   7b2e803100a3b9de388fe913864ca154
#
_cell.length_a   1.000
_cell.length_b   1.000
_cell.length_c   1.000
_cell.angle_alpha   90.00
_cell.angle_beta   90.00
_cell.angle_gamma   90.00
#
_symmetry.space_group_name_H-M   'P 1'
#
loop_
_entity.id
_entity.type
_entity.pdbx_description
1 polymer ?
#
loop_
_entity_poly.entity_id
_entity_poly.type
_entity_poly.pdbx_seq_one_letter_code
_entity_poly.pdbx_strand_id
1 'polypeptide(L)'
;MGNILDKAQQEYARSFRQEILSKLEGLPPDTPDWREALKNVLDDLLHADELPPAKKDSWDFSHEKSLPVFAQDDNIALCPITSHDEEFYRSIRMQYSLIYRSAYYTAEEHKTDLFLSEALAPEVFYCIIREESIPIGYLGIKDTSANLWELAIELDGKYTRQGFGPRSICLYLNELQRITGKSEFKVRIEVDNIPSQKCFEQLGARLVGLCDSAALKTDDEKQHFEEGHLDLIDAHLTELANRLGVEPRKLLSHVLEYRLSCPL
;
A
#
# COMPACT_ATOMS: atom_id res chain seq x y z
N MET A 1 11.12 -9.23 -21.41
CA MET A 1 11.01 -10.56 -20.81
C MET A 1 10.37 -10.37 -19.45
N GLY A 2 9.10 -10.77 -19.28
CA GLY A 2 8.42 -10.69 -17.98
C GLY A 2 9.12 -11.59 -16.98
N ASN A 3 9.30 -11.07 -15.80
CA ASN A 3 10.13 -11.69 -14.76
C ASN A 3 9.43 -12.97 -14.26
N ILE A 4 10.11 -14.11 -14.31
CA ILE A 4 9.57 -15.42 -13.89
C ILE A 4 9.16 -15.38 -12.40
N LEU A 5 9.85 -14.58 -11.59
CA LEU A 5 9.52 -14.37 -10.18
C LEU A 5 8.20 -13.63 -9.99
N ASP A 6 7.92 -12.59 -10.81
CA ASP A 6 6.62 -11.88 -10.76
C ASP A 6 5.46 -12.82 -11.09
N LYS A 7 5.69 -13.76 -12.02
CA LYS A 7 4.69 -14.75 -12.39
C LYS A 7 4.46 -15.79 -11.28
N ALA A 8 5.53 -16.28 -10.66
CA ALA A 8 5.44 -17.21 -9.53
C ALA A 8 4.78 -16.58 -8.31
N GLN A 9 5.09 -15.33 -7.99
CA GLN A 9 4.44 -14.57 -6.91
C GLN A 9 2.95 -14.34 -7.20
N GLN A 10 2.61 -14.02 -8.45
CA GLN A 10 1.20 -13.85 -8.85
C GLN A 10 0.43 -15.17 -8.82
N GLU A 11 1.05 -16.27 -9.25
CA GLU A 11 0.44 -17.60 -9.19
C GLU A 11 0.26 -18.07 -7.75
N TYR A 12 1.24 -17.83 -6.89
CA TYR A 12 1.14 -18.11 -5.45
C TYR A 12 0.03 -17.30 -4.80
N ALA A 13 0.00 -15.99 -5.02
CA ALA A 13 -1.05 -15.11 -4.48
C ALA A 13 -2.45 -15.47 -5.00
N ARG A 14 -2.56 -15.95 -6.25
CA ARG A 14 -3.83 -16.41 -6.84
C ARG A 14 -4.29 -17.73 -6.21
N SER A 15 -3.41 -18.71 -6.12
CA SER A 15 -3.69 -20.01 -5.49
C SER A 15 -4.12 -19.84 -4.05
N PHE A 16 -3.39 -19.02 -3.32
CA PHE A 16 -3.64 -18.70 -1.93
C PHE A 16 -5.00 -18.00 -1.72
N ARG A 17 -5.34 -17.03 -2.55
CA ARG A 17 -6.63 -16.35 -2.47
C ARG A 17 -7.80 -17.30 -2.77
N GLN A 18 -7.65 -18.19 -3.75
CA GLN A 18 -8.66 -19.22 -4.02
C GLN A 18 -8.85 -20.14 -2.82
N GLU A 19 -7.79 -20.47 -2.12
CA GLU A 19 -7.84 -21.26 -0.89
C GLU A 19 -8.58 -20.52 0.23
N ILE A 20 -8.27 -19.21 0.45
CA ILE A 20 -9.02 -18.36 1.38
C ILE A 20 -10.51 -18.35 1.04
N LEU A 21 -10.84 -18.04 -0.18
CA LEU A 21 -12.23 -17.93 -0.61
C LEU A 21 -12.97 -19.26 -0.47
N SER A 22 -12.33 -20.39 -0.80
CA SER A 22 -12.95 -21.70 -0.65
C SER A 22 -13.19 -22.11 0.81
N LYS A 23 -12.28 -21.73 1.72
CA LYS A 23 -12.41 -22.01 3.17
C LYS A 23 -13.43 -21.08 3.85
N LEU A 24 -13.66 -19.89 3.29
CA LEU A 24 -14.66 -18.92 3.78
C LEU A 24 -16.03 -19.04 3.09
N GLU A 25 -16.12 -19.84 2.03
CA GLU A 25 -17.35 -20.02 1.26
C GLU A 25 -18.47 -20.57 2.15
N GLY A 26 -19.62 -19.87 2.14
CA GLY A 26 -20.80 -20.26 2.91
C GLY A 26 -20.77 -19.85 4.39
N LEU A 27 -19.69 -19.24 4.85
CA LEU A 27 -19.60 -18.70 6.23
C LEU A 27 -20.04 -17.24 6.26
N PRO A 28 -21.01 -16.86 7.09
CA PRO A 28 -21.38 -15.45 7.23
C PRO A 28 -20.20 -14.64 7.79
N PRO A 29 -19.87 -13.47 7.20
CA PRO A 29 -18.79 -12.60 7.69
C PRO A 29 -18.94 -12.26 9.18
N ASP A 30 -17.81 -12.14 9.89
CA ASP A 30 -17.73 -11.80 11.33
C ASP A 30 -18.31 -12.82 12.32
N THR A 31 -18.74 -13.98 11.86
CA THR A 31 -19.09 -15.07 12.78
C THR A 31 -17.83 -15.74 13.38
N PRO A 32 -17.95 -16.43 14.54
CA PRO A 32 -16.83 -17.18 15.11
C PRO A 32 -16.19 -18.16 14.10
N ASP A 33 -17.03 -18.90 13.36
CA ASP A 33 -16.58 -19.89 12.38
C ASP A 33 -15.83 -19.25 11.21
N TRP A 34 -16.30 -18.09 10.75
CA TRP A 34 -15.61 -17.30 9.71
C TRP A 34 -14.24 -16.81 10.21
N ARG A 35 -14.18 -16.31 11.45
CA ARG A 35 -12.93 -15.84 12.07
C ARG A 35 -11.92 -16.97 12.27
N GLU A 36 -12.38 -18.14 12.68
CA GLU A 36 -11.53 -19.31 12.83
C GLU A 36 -11.00 -19.80 11.47
N ALA A 37 -11.88 -19.87 10.45
CA ALA A 37 -11.46 -20.22 9.09
C ALA A 37 -10.43 -19.23 8.54
N LEU A 38 -10.65 -17.91 8.72
CA LEU A 38 -9.70 -16.88 8.30
C LEU A 38 -8.36 -17.00 9.07
N LYS A 39 -8.40 -17.27 10.36
CA LYS A 39 -7.21 -17.51 11.18
C LYS A 39 -6.37 -18.66 10.61
N ASN A 40 -6.99 -19.81 10.35
CA ASN A 40 -6.29 -20.99 9.83
C ASN A 40 -5.64 -20.71 8.47
N VAL A 41 -6.30 -19.92 7.63
CA VAL A 41 -5.75 -19.50 6.33
C VAL A 41 -4.55 -18.57 6.49
N LEU A 42 -4.59 -17.64 7.44
CA LEU A 42 -3.47 -16.75 7.74
C LEU A 42 -2.30 -17.51 8.38
N ASP A 43 -2.58 -18.50 9.21
CA ASP A 43 -1.56 -19.39 9.80
C ASP A 43 -0.80 -20.17 8.70
N ASP A 44 -1.52 -20.72 7.73
CA ASP A 44 -0.92 -21.42 6.58
C ASP A 44 -0.02 -20.49 5.74
N LEU A 45 -0.35 -19.17 5.68
CA LEU A 45 0.45 -18.15 5.00
C LEU A 45 1.79 -17.88 5.67
N LEU A 46 1.75 -17.74 6.98
CA LEU A 46 2.90 -17.29 7.77
C LEU A 46 3.92 -18.43 7.95
N HIS A 47 3.49 -19.68 7.77
CA HIS A 47 4.34 -20.87 7.86
C HIS A 47 4.79 -21.39 6.49
N ALA A 48 4.43 -20.73 5.38
CA ALA A 48 4.96 -21.05 4.06
C ALA A 48 6.43 -20.61 3.98
N ASP A 49 7.35 -21.50 4.31
CA ASP A 49 8.81 -21.30 4.38
C ASP A 49 9.47 -20.94 3.03
N GLU A 50 8.72 -20.66 1.98
CA GLU A 50 9.21 -20.38 0.64
C GLU A 50 8.71 -19.06 0.07
N LEU A 51 9.04 -17.93 0.71
CA LEU A 51 9.05 -16.68 -0.02
C LEU A 51 10.25 -16.72 -1.01
N PRO A 52 10.01 -16.44 -2.31
CA PRO A 52 11.11 -16.41 -3.26
C PRO A 52 12.14 -15.37 -2.83
N PRO A 53 13.45 -15.66 -2.98
CA PRO A 53 14.51 -14.76 -2.54
C PRO A 53 14.38 -13.38 -3.21
N ALA A 54 14.62 -12.33 -2.43
CA ALA A 54 14.62 -10.96 -2.90
C ALA A 54 15.49 -10.81 -4.17
N LYS A 55 15.04 -9.98 -5.12
CA LYS A 55 15.79 -9.70 -6.36
C LYS A 55 17.19 -9.20 -6.01
N LYS A 56 18.22 -9.66 -6.76
CA LYS A 56 19.62 -9.29 -6.58
C LYS A 56 19.91 -7.77 -6.70
N ASP A 57 18.98 -7.01 -7.24
CA ASP A 57 19.12 -5.58 -7.54
C ASP A 57 18.32 -4.67 -6.57
N SER A 58 17.91 -5.19 -5.40
CA SER A 58 17.28 -4.36 -4.37
C SER A 58 18.32 -3.39 -3.78
N TRP A 59 17.90 -2.13 -3.57
CA TRP A 59 18.71 -1.18 -2.82
C TRP A 59 18.83 -1.63 -1.37
N ASP A 60 20.05 -1.58 -0.82
CA ASP A 60 20.27 -1.86 0.59
C ASP A 60 20.16 -0.57 1.41
N PHE A 61 19.03 -0.41 2.07
CA PHE A 61 18.78 0.68 3.01
C PHE A 61 19.05 0.32 4.47
N SER A 62 19.79 -0.76 4.73
CA SER A 62 20.09 -1.17 6.10
C SER A 62 20.83 -0.09 6.90
N HIS A 63 21.69 0.69 6.21
CA HIS A 63 22.40 1.82 6.80
C HIS A 63 21.42 2.96 7.14
N GLU A 64 20.58 3.36 6.19
CA GLU A 64 19.59 4.42 6.35
C GLU A 64 18.56 4.07 7.43
N LYS A 65 18.15 2.80 7.51
CA LYS A 65 17.24 2.30 8.57
C LYS A 65 17.85 2.40 9.98
N SER A 66 19.17 2.52 10.10
CA SER A 66 19.85 2.72 11.37
C SER A 66 19.99 4.18 11.78
N LEU A 67 19.68 5.13 10.89
CA LEU A 67 19.76 6.55 11.17
C LEU A 67 18.57 7.02 12.01
N PRO A 68 18.77 7.92 12.99
CA PRO A 68 17.68 8.49 13.77
C PRO A 68 16.74 9.37 12.94
N VAL A 69 17.27 10.05 11.92
CA VAL A 69 16.53 10.93 11.01
C VAL A 69 17.03 10.74 9.59
N PHE A 70 16.12 10.41 8.68
CA PHE A 70 16.39 10.29 7.25
C PHE A 70 16.37 11.66 6.55
N ALA A 71 15.33 12.44 6.80
CA ALA A 71 15.20 13.82 6.31
C ALA A 71 14.38 14.63 7.31
N GLN A 72 14.56 15.94 7.35
CA GLN A 72 13.82 16.85 8.22
C GLN A 72 13.71 18.25 7.67
N ASP A 73 12.69 18.97 8.11
CA ASP A 73 12.57 20.43 8.04
C ASP A 73 12.28 21.00 9.44
N ASP A 74 11.78 22.23 9.53
CA ASP A 74 11.56 22.92 10.81
C ASP A 74 10.62 22.17 11.77
N ASN A 75 9.61 21.46 11.25
CA ASN A 75 8.54 20.84 12.04
C ASN A 75 8.39 19.33 11.79
N ILE A 76 8.90 18.82 10.68
CA ILE A 76 8.71 17.43 10.28
C ILE A 76 10.06 16.71 10.29
N ALA A 77 10.11 15.57 10.95
CA ALA A 77 11.20 14.63 10.84
C ALA A 77 10.71 13.30 10.27
N LEU A 78 11.45 12.75 9.32
CA LEU A 78 11.25 11.43 8.73
C LEU A 78 12.27 10.48 9.34
N CYS A 79 11.80 9.57 10.19
CA CYS A 79 12.65 8.61 10.88
C CYS A 79 12.43 7.21 10.30
N PRO A 80 13.48 6.52 9.84
CA PRO A 80 13.33 5.15 9.36
C PRO A 80 12.58 4.29 10.36
N ILE A 81 11.61 3.51 9.85
CA ILE A 81 10.76 2.66 10.69
C ILE A 81 11.59 1.57 11.36
N THR A 82 11.28 1.29 12.61
CA THR A 82 11.95 0.28 13.43
C THR A 82 10.94 -0.64 14.10
N SER A 83 11.40 -1.72 14.74
CA SER A 83 10.53 -2.60 15.52
C SER A 83 9.78 -1.90 16.67
N HIS A 84 10.27 -0.75 17.13
CA HIS A 84 9.59 0.03 18.17
C HIS A 84 8.37 0.81 17.66
N ASP A 85 8.22 0.95 16.36
CA ASP A 85 7.14 1.70 15.73
C ASP A 85 5.93 0.81 15.38
N GLU A 86 5.98 -0.49 15.73
CA GLU A 86 4.96 -1.48 15.39
C GLU A 86 3.55 -1.08 15.81
N GLU A 87 3.36 -0.70 17.06
CA GLU A 87 2.04 -0.34 17.60
C GLU A 87 1.47 0.87 16.88
N PHE A 88 2.29 1.88 16.62
CA PHE A 88 1.89 3.06 15.87
C PHE A 88 1.54 2.72 14.42
N TYR A 89 2.39 1.98 13.72
CA TYR A 89 2.14 1.54 12.34
C TYR A 89 0.80 0.78 12.26
N ARG A 90 0.57 -0.16 13.16
CA ARG A 90 -0.70 -0.90 13.25
C ARG A 90 -1.89 0.03 13.45
N SER A 91 -1.77 1.01 14.33
CA SER A 91 -2.86 1.96 14.61
C SER A 91 -3.29 2.71 13.36
N ILE A 92 -2.33 3.09 12.50
CA ILE A 92 -2.60 3.74 11.22
C ILE A 92 -3.22 2.75 10.22
N ARG A 93 -2.62 1.55 10.06
CA ARG A 93 -3.15 0.52 9.16
C ARG A 93 -4.58 0.12 9.50
N MET A 94 -4.91 0.06 10.77
CA MET A 94 -6.28 -0.23 11.22
C MET A 94 -7.29 0.86 10.87
N GLN A 95 -6.86 2.10 10.65
CA GLN A 95 -7.76 3.17 10.18
C GLN A 95 -8.17 2.98 8.72
N TYR A 96 -7.28 2.43 7.88
CA TYR A 96 -7.41 2.46 6.42
C TYR A 96 -7.56 1.09 5.75
N SER A 97 -7.21 -0.02 6.42
CA SER A 97 -7.24 -1.36 5.84
C SER A 97 -8.24 -2.29 6.54
N LEU A 98 -9.27 -2.70 5.80
CA LEU A 98 -10.22 -3.71 6.30
C LEU A 98 -9.57 -5.07 6.51
N ILE A 99 -8.66 -5.45 5.61
CA ILE A 99 -7.90 -6.72 5.70
C ILE A 99 -7.03 -6.70 6.96
N TYR A 100 -6.34 -5.59 7.22
CA TYR A 100 -5.49 -5.46 8.40
C TYR A 100 -6.29 -5.49 9.70
N ARG A 101 -7.46 -4.84 9.73
CA ARG A 101 -8.38 -4.92 10.88
C ARG A 101 -8.83 -6.36 11.14
N SER A 102 -9.21 -7.07 10.09
CA SER A 102 -9.64 -8.46 10.20
C SER A 102 -8.53 -9.34 10.77
N ALA A 103 -7.33 -9.26 10.21
CA ALA A 103 -6.16 -10.00 10.70
C ALA A 103 -5.82 -9.64 12.16
N TYR A 104 -5.89 -8.35 12.52
CA TYR A 104 -5.60 -7.89 13.88
C TYR A 104 -6.55 -8.49 14.92
N TYR A 105 -7.85 -8.55 14.64
CA TYR A 105 -8.84 -9.06 15.60
C TYR A 105 -8.84 -10.59 15.68
N THR A 106 -8.33 -11.29 14.67
CA THR A 106 -8.38 -12.76 14.62
C THR A 106 -7.13 -13.45 15.12
N ALA A 107 -5.96 -12.78 15.15
CA ALA A 107 -4.69 -13.44 15.46
C ALA A 107 -3.74 -12.52 16.25
N GLU A 108 -3.78 -12.59 17.58
CA GLU A 108 -2.78 -11.89 18.41
C GLU A 108 -1.34 -12.33 18.12
N GLU A 109 -1.17 -13.60 17.80
CA GLU A 109 0.14 -14.23 17.58
C GLU A 109 0.83 -13.77 16.29
N HIS A 110 0.08 -13.29 15.29
CA HIS A 110 0.61 -12.93 13.96
C HIS A 110 0.77 -11.41 13.71
N LYS A 111 0.48 -10.59 14.70
CA LYS A 111 0.57 -9.11 14.57
C LYS A 111 1.98 -8.67 14.19
N THR A 112 2.99 -9.24 14.81
CA THR A 112 4.40 -8.90 14.57
C THR A 112 4.85 -9.33 13.18
N ASP A 113 4.40 -10.48 12.70
CA ASP A 113 4.83 -11.02 11.39
C ASP A 113 4.29 -10.18 10.24
N LEU A 114 3.02 -9.70 10.32
CA LEU A 114 2.48 -8.77 9.34
C LEU A 114 3.26 -7.46 9.29
N PHE A 115 3.62 -6.91 10.46
CA PHE A 115 4.45 -5.72 10.52
C PHE A 115 5.84 -5.96 9.95
N LEU A 116 6.48 -7.07 10.27
CA LEU A 116 7.80 -7.44 9.74
C LEU A 116 7.76 -7.56 8.22
N SER A 117 6.75 -8.24 7.65
CA SER A 117 6.62 -8.44 6.21
C SER A 117 6.21 -7.19 5.44
N GLU A 118 5.39 -6.31 6.02
CA GLU A 118 4.89 -5.11 5.35
C GLU A 118 5.81 -3.89 5.50
N ALA A 119 6.48 -3.75 6.65
CA ALA A 119 7.20 -2.51 6.98
C ALA A 119 8.70 -2.69 7.20
N LEU A 120 9.16 -3.86 7.62
CA LEU A 120 10.56 -4.14 7.91
C LEU A 120 11.22 -5.10 6.91
N ALA A 121 10.49 -5.57 5.89
CA ALA A 121 11.09 -6.39 4.83
C ALA A 121 12.27 -5.66 4.15
N PRO A 122 13.29 -6.39 3.70
CA PRO A 122 14.51 -5.79 3.13
C PRO A 122 14.25 -4.85 1.96
N GLU A 123 13.28 -5.19 1.11
CA GLU A 123 12.88 -4.42 -0.08
C GLU A 123 11.98 -3.22 0.25
N VAL A 124 11.53 -3.07 1.49
CA VAL A 124 10.67 -1.96 1.91
C VAL A 124 11.51 -0.89 2.58
N PHE A 125 11.28 0.38 2.21
CA PHE A 125 11.89 1.52 2.90
C PHE A 125 10.84 2.52 3.33
N TYR A 126 10.37 2.41 4.56
CA TYR A 126 9.40 3.30 5.19
C TYR A 126 10.06 4.16 6.27
N CYS A 127 9.52 5.37 6.42
CA CYS A 127 9.82 6.29 7.51
C CYS A 127 8.54 6.65 8.26
N ILE A 128 8.65 6.76 9.59
CA ILE A 128 7.65 7.40 10.42
C ILE A 128 7.76 8.92 10.22
N ILE A 129 6.62 9.55 9.96
CA ILE A 129 6.50 11.01 9.93
C ILE A 129 6.27 11.48 11.36
N ARG A 130 7.14 12.36 11.85
CA ARG A 130 7.01 12.97 13.17
C ARG A 130 6.85 14.48 13.05
N GLU A 131 5.86 15.02 13.75
CA GLU A 131 5.75 16.46 14.02
C GLU A 131 6.36 16.72 15.39
N GLU A 132 7.47 17.47 15.43
CA GLU A 132 8.33 17.59 16.61
C GLU A 132 8.80 16.20 17.09
N SER A 133 8.13 15.57 18.05
CA SER A 133 8.44 14.20 18.52
C SER A 133 7.26 13.23 18.38
N ILE A 134 6.10 13.74 17.94
CA ILE A 134 4.85 12.96 17.88
C ILE A 134 4.75 12.24 16.52
N PRO A 135 4.58 10.93 16.51
CA PRO A 135 4.34 10.22 15.26
C PRO A 135 2.94 10.55 14.73
N ILE A 136 2.87 10.97 13.46
CA ILE A 136 1.64 11.44 12.81
C ILE A 136 1.24 10.63 11.57
N GLY A 137 2.11 9.72 11.13
CA GLY A 137 1.89 8.88 9.96
C GLY A 137 3.16 8.17 9.55
N TYR A 138 3.12 7.53 8.40
CA TYR A 138 4.30 6.95 7.74
C TYR A 138 4.23 7.17 6.24
N LEU A 139 5.39 7.13 5.60
CA LEU A 139 5.50 7.11 4.14
C LEU A 139 6.72 6.30 3.73
N GLY A 140 6.75 5.88 2.47
CA GLY A 140 7.93 5.21 1.95
C GLY A 140 7.69 4.41 0.68
N ILE A 141 8.70 3.66 0.28
CA ILE A 141 8.71 2.80 -0.90
C ILE A 141 8.32 1.38 -0.50
N LYS A 142 7.32 0.83 -1.20
CA LYS A 142 6.79 -0.53 -0.95
C LYS A 142 7.72 -1.63 -1.42
N ASP A 143 8.46 -1.39 -2.51
CA ASP A 143 9.36 -2.39 -3.10
C ASP A 143 10.50 -1.68 -3.84
N THR A 144 11.68 -1.66 -3.24
CA THR A 144 12.90 -1.08 -3.81
C THR A 144 13.56 -1.99 -4.84
N SER A 145 13.14 -3.25 -4.96
CA SER A 145 13.58 -4.19 -5.99
C SER A 145 12.88 -3.97 -7.34
N ALA A 146 11.74 -3.25 -7.35
CA ALA A 146 11.00 -2.94 -8.57
C ALA A 146 11.76 -1.92 -9.45
N ASN A 147 11.55 -1.97 -10.76
CA ASN A 147 12.14 -0.98 -11.68
C ASN A 147 11.59 0.42 -11.41
N LEU A 148 10.28 0.52 -11.17
CA LEU A 148 9.59 1.75 -10.85
C LEU A 148 9.04 1.65 -9.43
N TRP A 149 9.56 2.48 -8.55
CA TRP A 149 9.23 2.44 -7.14
C TRP A 149 7.85 3.00 -6.85
N GLU A 150 7.11 2.31 -6.00
CA GLU A 150 5.79 2.73 -5.56
C GLU A 150 5.87 3.43 -4.22
N LEU A 151 5.48 4.71 -4.21
CA LEU A 151 5.35 5.51 -3.00
C LEU A 151 4.01 5.23 -2.32
N ALA A 152 4.04 5.06 -1.01
CA ALA A 152 2.87 5.03 -0.14
C ALA A 152 2.99 6.11 0.95
N ILE A 153 1.86 6.64 1.38
CA ILE A 153 1.76 7.53 2.54
C ILE A 153 0.42 7.31 3.23
N GLU A 154 0.45 7.20 4.54
CA GLU A 154 -0.75 7.19 5.39
C GLU A 154 -0.52 8.10 6.60
N LEU A 155 -1.46 8.99 6.89
CA LEU A 155 -1.45 9.88 8.05
C LEU A 155 -2.56 9.48 9.02
N ASP A 156 -2.32 9.64 10.32
CA ASP A 156 -3.42 9.61 11.28
C ASP A 156 -4.48 10.66 10.88
N GLY A 157 -5.74 10.27 10.89
CA GLY A 157 -6.85 11.11 10.44
C GLY A 157 -6.89 12.50 11.07
N LYS A 158 -6.36 12.63 12.31
CA LYS A 158 -6.24 13.92 13.02
C LYS A 158 -5.30 14.93 12.33
N TYR A 159 -4.32 14.42 11.58
CA TYR A 159 -3.27 15.23 10.94
C TYR A 159 -3.48 15.42 9.44
N THR A 160 -4.58 14.91 8.91
CA THR A 160 -4.93 15.13 7.50
C THR A 160 -5.36 16.58 7.25
N ARG A 161 -5.22 17.05 6.00
CA ARG A 161 -5.63 18.40 5.56
C ARG A 161 -4.89 19.57 6.24
N GLN A 162 -3.74 19.31 6.87
CA GLN A 162 -2.90 20.32 7.55
C GLN A 162 -1.57 20.58 6.81
N GLY A 163 -1.41 20.05 5.60
CA GLY A 163 -0.22 20.22 4.78
C GLY A 163 0.93 19.26 5.09
N PHE A 164 0.80 18.37 6.07
CA PHE A 164 1.84 17.42 6.42
C PHE A 164 2.15 16.44 5.28
N GLY A 165 1.13 15.93 4.58
CA GLY A 165 1.31 14.98 3.50
C GLY A 165 2.24 15.48 2.39
N PRO A 166 1.90 16.56 1.69
CA PRO A 166 2.75 17.12 0.64
C PRO A 166 4.17 17.43 1.09
N ARG A 167 4.33 18.02 2.28
CA ARG A 167 5.67 18.36 2.82
C ARG A 167 6.51 17.11 3.08
N SER A 168 5.93 16.09 3.69
CA SER A 168 6.62 14.83 3.96
C SER A 168 7.02 14.12 2.66
N ILE A 169 6.15 14.14 1.63
CA ILE A 169 6.47 13.58 0.32
C ILE A 169 7.65 14.32 -0.30
N CYS A 170 7.65 15.65 -0.31
CA CYS A 170 8.76 16.45 -0.85
C CYS A 170 10.08 16.14 -0.13
N LEU A 171 10.07 16.14 1.19
CA LEU A 171 11.27 15.83 1.99
C LEU A 171 11.80 14.44 1.68
N TYR A 172 10.93 13.46 1.68
CA TYR A 172 11.30 12.06 1.47
C TYR A 172 11.87 11.83 0.07
N LEU A 173 11.16 12.26 -0.97
CA LEU A 173 11.55 12.00 -2.35
C LEU A 173 12.79 12.77 -2.77
N ASN A 174 12.99 14.01 -2.29
CA ASN A 174 14.19 14.78 -2.58
C ASN A 174 15.43 14.14 -1.96
N GLU A 175 15.34 13.68 -0.70
CA GLU A 175 16.45 12.96 -0.07
C GLU A 175 16.69 11.59 -0.73
N LEU A 176 15.62 10.86 -1.06
CA LEU A 176 15.72 9.59 -1.77
C LEU A 176 16.39 9.76 -3.14
N GLN A 177 16.03 10.79 -3.89
CA GLN A 177 16.68 11.12 -5.17
C GLN A 177 18.15 11.45 -4.96
N ARG A 178 18.49 12.24 -3.94
CA ARG A 178 19.89 12.59 -3.62
C ARG A 178 20.75 11.33 -3.37
N ILE A 179 20.20 10.33 -2.67
CA ILE A 179 20.92 9.10 -2.31
C ILE A 179 20.98 8.13 -3.49
N THR A 180 19.86 7.93 -4.20
CA THR A 180 19.72 6.83 -5.15
C THR A 180 19.75 7.25 -6.61
N GLY A 181 19.60 8.55 -6.91
CA GLY A 181 19.43 9.06 -8.27
C GLY A 181 18.06 8.76 -8.89
N LYS A 182 17.17 8.07 -8.21
CA LYS A 182 15.80 7.78 -8.68
C LYS A 182 15.00 9.08 -8.74
N SER A 183 14.40 9.35 -9.89
CA SER A 183 13.66 10.61 -10.14
C SER A 183 12.23 10.39 -10.58
N GLU A 184 11.78 9.15 -10.74
CA GLU A 184 10.41 8.83 -11.14
C GLU A 184 9.83 7.76 -10.23
N PHE A 185 8.59 8.01 -9.79
CA PHE A 185 7.85 7.17 -8.84
C PHE A 185 6.43 6.97 -9.33
N LYS A 186 5.85 5.82 -9.00
CA LYS A 186 4.41 5.59 -9.18
C LYS A 186 3.67 5.72 -7.85
N VAL A 187 2.42 6.11 -7.94
CA VAL A 187 1.48 6.14 -6.81
C VAL A 187 0.18 5.51 -7.27
N ARG A 188 -0.38 4.62 -6.48
CA ARG A 188 -1.70 4.03 -6.72
C ARG A 188 -2.70 4.61 -5.73
N ILE A 189 -3.81 5.12 -6.23
CA ILE A 189 -4.81 5.84 -5.44
C ILE A 189 -6.19 5.28 -5.79
N GLU A 190 -6.98 4.95 -4.76
CA GLU A 190 -8.37 4.54 -4.95
C GLU A 190 -9.17 5.66 -5.65
N VAL A 191 -10.10 5.28 -6.49
CA VAL A 191 -10.84 6.22 -7.34
C VAL A 191 -11.70 7.22 -6.54
N ASP A 192 -12.12 6.86 -5.34
CA ASP A 192 -12.90 7.68 -4.41
C ASP A 192 -12.03 8.47 -3.41
N ASN A 193 -10.71 8.23 -3.39
CA ASN A 193 -9.79 8.96 -2.52
C ASN A 193 -9.39 10.31 -3.09
N ILE A 194 -10.39 11.20 -3.27
CA ILE A 194 -10.20 12.55 -3.82
C ILE A 194 -9.15 13.37 -3.07
N PRO A 195 -9.06 13.33 -1.72
CA PRO A 195 -8.02 14.06 -1.01
C PRO A 195 -6.60 13.66 -1.42
N SER A 196 -6.33 12.36 -1.59
CA SER A 196 -5.04 11.85 -2.04
C SER A 196 -4.75 12.26 -3.48
N GLN A 197 -5.73 12.12 -4.39
CA GLN A 197 -5.60 12.56 -5.79
C GLN A 197 -5.16 14.03 -5.85
N LYS A 198 -5.90 14.93 -5.18
CA LYS A 198 -5.57 16.36 -5.15
C LYS A 198 -4.19 16.64 -4.55
N CYS A 199 -3.80 15.92 -3.50
CA CYS A 199 -2.49 16.06 -2.89
C CYS A 199 -1.39 15.75 -3.91
N PHE A 200 -1.46 14.63 -4.59
CA PHE A 200 -0.45 14.24 -5.57
C PHE A 200 -0.49 15.10 -6.84
N GLU A 201 -1.65 15.50 -7.32
CA GLU A 201 -1.78 16.43 -8.45
C GLU A 201 -1.16 17.81 -8.14
N GLN A 202 -1.31 18.32 -6.91
CA GLN A 202 -0.64 19.56 -6.48
C GLN A 202 0.89 19.43 -6.43
N LEU A 203 1.41 18.24 -6.22
CA LEU A 203 2.84 17.92 -6.31
C LEU A 203 3.30 17.67 -7.75
N GLY A 204 2.43 17.84 -8.74
CA GLY A 204 2.77 17.66 -10.15
C GLY A 204 2.65 16.21 -10.63
N ALA A 205 2.06 15.32 -9.84
CA ALA A 205 1.79 13.97 -10.30
C ALA A 205 0.80 13.96 -11.45
N ARG A 206 1.05 13.11 -12.44
CA ARG A 206 0.21 12.98 -13.64
C ARG A 206 -0.52 11.64 -13.60
N LEU A 207 -1.84 11.68 -13.74
CA LEU A 207 -2.66 10.49 -13.95
C LEU A 207 -2.28 9.84 -15.29
N VAL A 208 -1.88 8.57 -15.26
CA VAL A 208 -1.43 7.83 -16.44
C VAL A 208 -2.42 6.73 -16.85
N GLY A 209 -3.30 6.29 -15.97
CA GLY A 209 -4.31 5.30 -16.30
C GLY A 209 -4.86 4.56 -15.08
N LEU A 210 -5.43 3.41 -15.37
CA LEU A 210 -5.90 2.45 -14.37
C LEU A 210 -4.89 1.33 -14.21
N CYS A 211 -4.81 0.78 -13.02
CA CYS A 211 -4.11 -0.46 -12.73
C CYS A 211 -4.96 -1.35 -11.83
N ASP A 212 -4.57 -2.61 -11.74
CA ASP A 212 -5.31 -3.59 -10.95
C ASP A 212 -5.36 -3.21 -9.48
N SER A 213 -6.55 -3.35 -8.89
CA SER A 213 -6.71 -3.29 -7.45
C SER A 213 -5.99 -4.47 -6.78
N ALA A 214 -5.40 -4.24 -5.63
CA ALA A 214 -4.84 -5.33 -4.83
C ALA A 214 -5.92 -6.29 -4.30
N ALA A 215 -7.17 -5.82 -4.20
CA ALA A 215 -8.29 -6.57 -3.67
C ALA A 215 -8.96 -7.50 -4.69
N LEU A 216 -8.98 -7.11 -5.98
CA LEU A 216 -9.66 -7.85 -7.05
C LEU A 216 -8.63 -8.30 -8.09
N LYS A 217 -8.24 -9.58 -8.05
CA LYS A 217 -7.08 -10.07 -8.80
C LYS A 217 -7.42 -10.82 -10.08
N THR A 218 -8.61 -11.39 -10.18
CA THR A 218 -9.07 -12.11 -11.39
C THR A 218 -10.08 -11.29 -12.17
N ASP A 219 -10.15 -11.51 -13.47
CA ASP A 219 -11.12 -10.83 -14.33
C ASP A 219 -12.57 -11.17 -13.93
N ASP A 220 -12.82 -12.39 -13.50
CA ASP A 220 -14.13 -12.82 -13.03
C ASP A 220 -14.56 -12.09 -11.76
N GLU A 221 -13.64 -11.90 -10.80
CA GLU A 221 -13.91 -11.13 -9.59
C GLU A 221 -14.17 -9.66 -9.89
N LYS A 222 -13.38 -9.07 -10.78
CA LYS A 222 -13.59 -7.70 -11.23
C LYS A 222 -14.94 -7.55 -11.87
N GLN A 223 -15.30 -8.45 -12.81
CA GLN A 223 -16.58 -8.42 -13.50
C GLN A 223 -17.74 -8.58 -12.50
N HIS A 224 -17.67 -9.55 -11.62
CA HIS A 224 -18.71 -9.79 -10.62
C HIS A 224 -18.88 -8.56 -9.70
N PHE A 225 -17.78 -7.95 -9.26
CA PHE A 225 -17.82 -6.75 -8.45
C PHE A 225 -18.41 -5.55 -9.23
N GLU A 226 -17.99 -5.35 -10.47
CA GLU A 226 -18.49 -4.30 -11.35
C GLU A 226 -20.01 -4.44 -11.54
N GLU A 227 -20.52 -5.63 -11.85
CA GLU A 227 -21.93 -5.91 -12.07
C GLU A 227 -22.79 -5.72 -10.80
N GLY A 228 -22.22 -6.06 -9.63
CA GLY A 228 -22.92 -5.95 -8.35
C GLY A 228 -22.99 -4.53 -7.79
N HIS A 229 -22.22 -3.56 -8.34
CA HIS A 229 -22.06 -2.23 -7.74
C HIS A 229 -22.24 -1.08 -8.74
N LEU A 230 -23.02 -1.29 -9.81
CA LEU A 230 -23.28 -0.25 -10.82
C LEU A 230 -23.97 1.00 -10.26
N ASP A 231 -24.69 0.85 -9.16
CA ASP A 231 -25.35 1.93 -8.42
C ASP A 231 -24.37 2.91 -7.75
N LEU A 232 -23.11 2.52 -7.59
CA LEU A 232 -22.04 3.40 -7.09
C LEU A 232 -21.48 4.35 -8.15
N ILE A 233 -21.84 4.17 -9.43
CA ILE A 233 -21.35 5.03 -10.51
C ILE A 233 -22.11 6.36 -10.46
N ASP A 234 -21.43 7.38 -9.97
CA ASP A 234 -21.93 8.75 -9.89
C ASP A 234 -21.40 9.63 -11.05
N ALA A 235 -21.73 10.91 -11.00
CA ALA A 235 -21.28 11.89 -11.98
C ALA A 235 -19.73 12.06 -11.97
N HIS A 236 -19.10 11.95 -10.80
CA HIS A 236 -17.66 12.04 -10.65
C HIS A 236 -16.94 10.88 -11.34
N LEU A 237 -17.36 9.64 -11.06
CA LEU A 237 -16.81 8.45 -11.72
C LEU A 237 -17.06 8.47 -13.22
N THR A 238 -18.24 8.96 -13.67
CA THR A 238 -18.53 9.10 -15.10
C THR A 238 -17.57 10.10 -15.77
N GLU A 239 -17.32 11.26 -15.17
CA GLU A 239 -16.40 12.26 -15.68
C GLU A 239 -14.94 11.71 -15.71
N LEU A 240 -14.52 11.04 -14.65
CA LEU A 240 -13.20 10.42 -14.55
C LEU A 240 -13.01 9.33 -15.63
N ALA A 241 -14.01 8.48 -15.84
CA ALA A 241 -14.00 7.47 -16.90
C ALA A 241 -13.86 8.09 -18.29
N ASN A 242 -14.59 9.18 -18.56
CA ASN A 242 -14.48 9.92 -19.83
C ASN A 242 -13.07 10.50 -20.03
N ARG A 243 -12.45 11.04 -18.98
CA ARG A 243 -11.05 11.54 -19.03
C ARG A 243 -10.05 10.42 -19.36
N LEU A 244 -10.29 9.23 -18.84
CA LEU A 244 -9.43 8.06 -19.04
C LEU A 244 -9.76 7.26 -20.30
N GLY A 245 -10.90 7.53 -20.96
CA GLY A 245 -11.35 6.79 -22.14
C GLY A 245 -11.73 5.34 -21.83
N VAL A 246 -12.28 5.08 -20.63
CA VAL A 246 -12.69 3.76 -20.16
C VAL A 246 -14.19 3.73 -19.85
N GLU A 247 -14.75 2.53 -19.72
CA GLU A 247 -16.12 2.37 -19.24
C GLU A 247 -16.19 2.72 -17.73
N PRO A 248 -17.21 3.49 -17.27
CA PRO A 248 -17.31 3.89 -15.86
C PRO A 248 -17.23 2.71 -14.87
N ARG A 249 -17.79 1.55 -15.22
CA ARG A 249 -17.76 0.36 -14.36
C ARG A 249 -16.33 -0.11 -14.05
N LYS A 250 -15.36 0.12 -14.94
CA LYS A 250 -13.95 -0.26 -14.72
C LYS A 250 -13.33 0.47 -13.54
N LEU A 251 -13.82 1.64 -13.19
CA LEU A 251 -13.37 2.38 -12.03
C LEU A 251 -13.74 1.71 -10.71
N LEU A 252 -14.77 0.86 -10.69
CA LEU A 252 -15.17 0.11 -9.48
C LEU A 252 -14.18 -0.97 -9.09
N SER A 253 -13.47 -1.55 -10.06
CA SER A 253 -12.59 -2.71 -9.88
C SER A 253 -11.10 -2.40 -10.00
N HIS A 254 -10.74 -1.15 -10.33
CA HIS A 254 -9.37 -0.72 -10.56
C HIS A 254 -9.03 0.49 -9.70
N VAL A 255 -7.73 0.79 -9.59
CA VAL A 255 -7.21 1.97 -8.92
C VAL A 255 -6.51 2.88 -9.93
N LEU A 256 -6.39 4.16 -9.60
CA LEU A 256 -5.70 5.15 -10.42
C LEU A 256 -4.19 4.99 -10.27
N GLU A 257 -3.46 5.01 -11.36
CA GLU A 257 -2.00 5.09 -11.36
C GLU A 257 -1.55 6.49 -11.74
N TYR A 258 -0.73 7.08 -10.88
CA TYR A 258 -0.08 8.36 -11.11
C TYR A 258 1.43 8.18 -11.23
N ARG A 259 2.06 9.09 -11.98
CA ARG A 259 3.53 9.26 -12.04
C ARG A 259 3.91 10.58 -11.42
N LEU A 260 4.89 10.53 -10.55
CA LEU A 260 5.45 11.69 -9.86
C LEU A 260 6.95 11.75 -10.14
N SER A 261 7.42 12.93 -10.55
CA SER A 261 8.83 13.15 -10.89
C SER A 261 9.49 14.07 -9.86
N CYS A 262 10.73 13.76 -9.45
CA CYS A 262 11.58 14.62 -8.62
C CYS A 262 12.59 15.39 -9.49
N PRO A 263 13.13 16.53 -8.98
CA PRO A 263 12.86 17.15 -7.67
C PRO A 263 11.47 17.80 -7.58
N LEU A 264 10.94 17.92 -6.35
CA LEU A 264 9.67 18.55 -6.03
C LEU A 264 9.86 19.91 -5.40
#